data_d8aa3a83813a5a6a76ddf5a2497ea4bc
#
_entry.id   d8aa3a83813a5a6a76ddf5a2497ea4bc
#
_cell.length_a   1.000
_cell.length_b   1.000
_cell.length_c   1.000
_cell.angle_alpha   90.00
_cell.angle_beta   90.00
_cell.angle_gamma   90.00
#
_symmetry.space_group_name_H-M   'P 1'
#
loop_
_entity.id
_entity.type
_entity.pdbx_description
1 polymer ?
#
loop_
_entity_poly.entity_id
_entity_poly.type
_entity_poly.pdbx_seq_one_letter_code
_entity_poly.pdbx_strand_id
1 'polypeptide(L)'
;MSTVLPSDNPENNPRVKKVFDDIRDTRKTDFINNIWRYLAYDADLLERTWEEVKAVMATPSDLDPLTKEMLYLAVSIVNNCSYCVHSHTAGARAKGMTQAQHAEVLNIVALASKTNVLATALQLPTDAEFLLDEK
;
A
#
# COMPACT_ATOMS: atom_id res chain seq x y z
N MET A 1 12.38 -17.36 -3.52
CA MET A 1 11.75 -18.25 -2.52
C MET A 1 11.29 -17.42 -1.35
N SER A 2 10.12 -17.72 -0.77
CA SER A 2 9.64 -17.06 0.45
C SER A 2 10.42 -17.55 1.69
N THR A 3 10.51 -16.70 2.70
CA THR A 3 11.22 -17.01 3.96
C THR A 3 10.36 -17.75 4.96
N VAL A 4 9.03 -17.74 4.76
CA VAL A 4 8.04 -18.52 5.50
C VAL A 4 7.12 -19.23 4.52
N LEU A 5 6.54 -20.34 4.94
CA LEU A 5 5.52 -21.04 4.15
C LEU A 5 4.14 -20.76 4.79
N PRO A 6 3.12 -20.48 3.98
CA PRO A 6 1.77 -20.37 4.49
C PRO A 6 1.31 -21.75 5.01
N SER A 7 0.53 -21.75 6.08
CA SER A 7 -0.14 -22.97 6.55
C SER A 7 -1.14 -23.46 5.49
N ASP A 8 -1.27 -24.77 5.34
CA ASP A 8 -2.29 -25.36 4.47
C ASP A 8 -3.72 -25.02 4.93
N ASN A 9 -3.91 -24.90 6.24
CA ASN A 9 -5.20 -24.59 6.87
C ASN A 9 -5.05 -23.46 7.91
N PRO A 10 -4.75 -22.21 7.48
CA PRO A 10 -4.48 -21.13 8.41
C PRO A 10 -5.70 -20.78 9.29
N GLU A 11 -6.90 -21.02 8.79
CA GLU A 11 -8.15 -20.73 9.50
C GLU A 11 -8.49 -21.74 10.61
N ASN A 12 -7.67 -22.79 10.81
CA ASN A 12 -7.74 -23.62 12.02
C ASN A 12 -7.35 -22.83 13.28
N ASN A 13 -6.60 -21.72 13.11
CA ASN A 13 -6.41 -20.74 14.18
C ASN A 13 -7.59 -19.76 14.18
N PRO A 14 -8.41 -19.70 15.26
CA PRO A 14 -9.59 -18.84 15.32
C PRO A 14 -9.29 -17.35 15.14
N ARG A 15 -8.12 -16.89 15.57
CA ARG A 15 -7.69 -15.48 15.39
C ARG A 15 -7.41 -15.17 13.91
N VAL A 16 -6.72 -16.06 13.22
CA VAL A 16 -6.47 -15.94 11.79
C VAL A 16 -7.78 -15.95 11.02
N LYS A 17 -8.68 -16.89 11.35
CA LYS A 17 -10.01 -16.96 10.73
C LYS A 17 -10.77 -15.65 10.89
N LYS A 18 -10.79 -15.09 12.09
CA LYS A 18 -11.46 -13.80 12.36
C LYS A 18 -10.94 -12.67 11.46
N VAL A 19 -9.61 -12.58 11.30
CA VAL A 19 -9.00 -11.57 10.43
C VAL A 19 -9.36 -11.82 8.97
N PHE A 20 -9.30 -13.07 8.50
CA PHE A 20 -9.64 -13.41 7.12
C PHE A 20 -11.12 -13.14 6.81
N ASP A 21 -12.01 -13.43 7.73
CA ASP A 21 -13.43 -13.13 7.59
C ASP A 21 -13.66 -11.60 7.51
N ASP A 22 -12.96 -10.82 8.32
CA ASP A 22 -13.03 -9.36 8.28
C ASP A 22 -12.45 -8.78 6.97
N ILE A 23 -11.37 -9.36 6.44
CA ILE A 23 -10.83 -8.99 5.12
C ILE A 23 -11.86 -9.24 4.02
N ARG A 24 -12.47 -10.42 4.00
CA ARG A 24 -13.49 -10.79 3.01
C ARG A 24 -14.70 -9.86 3.09
N ASP A 25 -15.16 -9.59 4.28
CA ASP A 25 -16.29 -8.69 4.48
C ASP A 25 -15.98 -7.25 4.09
N THR A 26 -14.82 -6.74 4.46
CA THR A 26 -14.38 -5.38 4.13
C THR A 26 -14.19 -5.19 2.62
N ARG A 27 -13.60 -6.17 1.94
CA ARG A 27 -13.29 -6.11 0.51
C ARG A 27 -14.38 -6.66 -0.41
N LYS A 28 -15.42 -7.26 0.15
CA LYS A 28 -16.53 -7.89 -0.58
C LYS A 28 -16.06 -8.94 -1.60
N THR A 29 -15.11 -9.78 -1.20
CA THR A 29 -14.55 -10.86 -2.00
C THR A 29 -14.08 -12.00 -1.10
N ASP A 30 -14.14 -13.24 -1.59
CA ASP A 30 -13.60 -14.40 -0.87
C ASP A 30 -12.07 -14.53 -0.99
N PHE A 31 -11.47 -13.75 -1.87
CA PHE A 31 -10.03 -13.80 -2.14
C PHE A 31 -9.20 -13.24 -0.98
N ILE A 32 -8.24 -14.02 -0.51
CA ILE A 32 -7.24 -13.60 0.49
C ILE A 32 -5.90 -13.47 -0.20
N ASN A 33 -5.36 -12.26 -0.25
CA ASN A 33 -4.05 -11.97 -0.83
C ASN A 33 -2.93 -12.75 -0.14
N ASN A 34 -1.88 -13.07 -0.87
CA ASN A 34 -0.73 -13.78 -0.32
C ASN A 34 -0.11 -13.10 0.91
N ILE A 35 -0.04 -11.77 0.94
CA ILE A 35 0.51 -11.09 2.12
C ILE A 35 -0.20 -11.52 3.40
N TRP A 36 -1.52 -11.62 3.40
CA TRP A 36 -2.29 -12.04 4.58
C TRP A 36 -2.10 -13.52 4.88
N ARG A 37 -2.06 -14.36 3.84
CA ARG A 37 -1.83 -15.80 3.99
C ARG A 37 -0.46 -16.10 4.59
N TYR A 38 0.56 -15.35 4.18
CA TYR A 38 1.93 -15.50 4.70
C TYR A 38 2.09 -14.90 6.10
N LEU A 39 1.45 -13.75 6.39
CA LEU A 39 1.44 -13.17 7.73
C LEU A 39 0.68 -14.04 8.75
N ALA A 40 -0.17 -14.96 8.30
CA ALA A 40 -0.91 -15.86 9.19
C ALA A 40 -0.02 -16.82 10.02
N TYR A 41 1.29 -16.87 9.74
CA TYR A 41 2.23 -17.60 10.61
C TYR A 41 2.39 -16.95 11.99
N ASP A 42 2.09 -15.66 12.10
CA ASP A 42 2.06 -14.89 13.35
C ASP A 42 0.73 -14.13 13.43
N ALA A 43 -0.18 -14.64 14.24
CA ALA A 43 -1.53 -14.08 14.35
C ALA A 43 -1.55 -12.65 14.91
N ASP A 44 -0.62 -12.29 15.80
CA ASP A 44 -0.52 -10.93 16.34
C ASP A 44 -0.07 -9.93 15.26
N LEU A 45 0.92 -10.31 14.47
CA LEU A 45 1.41 -9.49 13.36
C LEU A 45 0.35 -9.32 12.28
N LEU A 46 -0.34 -10.41 11.91
CA LEU A 46 -1.44 -10.38 10.95
C LEU A 46 -2.55 -9.42 11.40
N GLU A 47 -3.03 -9.56 12.63
CA GLU A 47 -4.12 -8.75 13.19
C GLU A 47 -3.77 -7.26 13.18
N ARG A 48 -2.64 -6.89 13.76
CA ARG A 48 -2.17 -5.49 13.82
C ARG A 48 -1.99 -4.88 12.43
N THR A 49 -1.38 -5.63 11.51
CA THR A 49 -1.15 -5.14 10.15
C THR A 49 -2.46 -4.93 9.41
N TRP A 50 -3.41 -5.85 9.53
CA TRP A 50 -4.72 -5.70 8.90
C TRP A 50 -5.52 -4.53 9.49
N GLU A 51 -5.52 -4.35 10.80
CA GLU A 51 -6.19 -3.22 11.45
C GLU A 51 -5.67 -1.88 10.94
N GLU A 52 -4.35 -1.73 10.80
CA GLU A 52 -3.72 -0.54 10.22
C GLU A 52 -4.13 -0.31 8.76
N VAL A 53 -4.01 -1.34 7.93
CA VAL A 53 -4.39 -1.26 6.51
C VAL A 53 -5.87 -0.92 6.37
N LYS A 54 -6.75 -1.54 7.14
CA LYS A 54 -8.18 -1.27 7.14
C LYS A 54 -8.47 0.18 7.52
N ALA A 55 -7.83 0.68 8.59
CA ALA A 55 -8.03 2.05 9.07
C ALA A 55 -7.57 3.08 8.03
N VAL A 56 -6.43 2.87 7.38
CA VAL A 56 -5.85 3.83 6.42
C VAL A 56 -6.51 3.72 5.05
N MET A 57 -6.69 2.50 4.53
CA MET A 57 -7.06 2.28 3.13
C MET A 57 -8.54 2.02 2.91
N ALA A 58 -9.22 1.36 3.85
CA ALA A 58 -10.61 0.94 3.68
C ALA A 58 -11.63 1.85 4.38
N THR A 59 -11.22 2.63 5.37
CA THR A 59 -12.10 3.55 6.08
C THR A 59 -12.25 4.85 5.28
N PRO A 60 -13.47 5.32 5.02
CA PRO A 60 -13.69 6.62 4.37
C PRO A 60 -13.01 7.76 5.10
N SER A 61 -12.34 8.64 4.36
CA SER A 61 -11.59 9.79 4.89
C SER A 61 -11.48 10.88 3.82
N ASP A 62 -10.64 11.90 4.07
CA ASP A 62 -10.50 13.06 3.18
C ASP A 62 -9.96 12.71 1.78
N LEU A 63 -9.12 11.68 1.68
CA LEU A 63 -8.65 11.18 0.40
C LEU A 63 -9.60 10.07 -0.12
N ASP A 64 -9.98 10.16 -1.38
CA ASP A 64 -10.78 9.11 -2.02
C ASP A 64 -9.98 7.81 -2.19
N PRO A 65 -10.66 6.66 -2.33
CA PRO A 65 -9.99 5.36 -2.41
C PRO A 65 -9.01 5.22 -3.58
N LEU A 66 -9.30 5.81 -4.74
CA LEU A 66 -8.41 5.76 -5.90
C LEU A 66 -7.12 6.54 -5.64
N THR A 67 -7.22 7.73 -5.08
CA THR A 67 -6.06 8.54 -4.69
C THR A 67 -5.18 7.80 -3.69
N LYS A 68 -5.77 7.16 -2.68
CA LYS A 68 -5.02 6.33 -1.72
C LYS A 68 -4.23 5.22 -2.41
N GLU A 69 -4.83 4.50 -3.35
CA GLU A 69 -4.15 3.42 -4.09
C GLU A 69 -3.02 3.97 -4.97
N MET A 70 -3.21 5.10 -5.64
CA MET A 70 -2.17 5.71 -6.47
C MET A 70 -0.98 6.18 -5.64
N LEU A 71 -1.22 6.75 -4.45
CA LEU A 71 -0.16 7.12 -3.50
C LEU A 71 0.60 5.88 -3.01
N TYR A 72 -0.13 4.84 -2.64
CA TYR A 72 0.49 3.59 -2.19
C TYR A 72 1.33 2.94 -3.30
N LEU A 73 0.81 2.94 -4.53
CA LEU A 73 1.52 2.47 -5.72
C LEU A 73 2.83 3.25 -5.93
N ALA A 74 2.79 4.58 -5.86
CA ALA A 74 3.97 5.43 -6.03
C ALA A 74 5.08 5.09 -5.02
N VAL A 75 4.74 4.97 -3.74
CA VAL A 75 5.67 4.58 -2.69
C VAL A 75 6.21 3.15 -2.91
N SER A 76 5.35 2.23 -3.34
CA SER A 76 5.73 0.85 -3.63
C SER A 76 6.76 0.74 -4.77
N ILE A 77 6.61 1.57 -5.81
CA ILE A 77 7.58 1.65 -6.91
C ILE A 77 8.94 2.12 -6.40
N VAL A 78 8.97 3.20 -5.63
CA VAL A 78 10.22 3.77 -5.08
C VAL A 78 10.90 2.79 -4.13
N ASN A 79 10.14 2.05 -3.34
CA ASN A 79 10.65 1.04 -2.40
C ASN A 79 11.00 -0.31 -3.08
N ASN A 80 10.87 -0.44 -4.40
CA ASN A 80 11.14 -1.68 -5.15
C ASN A 80 10.34 -2.90 -4.64
N CYS A 81 9.11 -2.70 -4.18
CA CYS A 81 8.24 -3.79 -3.75
C CYS A 81 7.45 -4.34 -4.95
N SER A 82 7.99 -5.31 -5.66
CA SER A 82 7.33 -5.91 -6.83
C SER A 82 5.91 -6.42 -6.51
N TYR A 83 5.75 -7.13 -5.41
CA TYR A 83 4.44 -7.61 -4.96
C TYR A 83 3.45 -6.45 -4.74
N CYS A 84 3.89 -5.39 -4.06
CA CYS A 84 3.05 -4.23 -3.76
C CYS A 84 2.68 -3.45 -5.03
N VAL A 85 3.61 -3.32 -5.97
CA VAL A 85 3.33 -2.69 -7.28
C VAL A 85 2.21 -3.42 -8.01
N HIS A 86 2.27 -4.76 -8.07
CA HIS A 86 1.20 -5.55 -8.69
C HIS A 86 -0.12 -5.40 -7.95
N SER A 87 -0.13 -5.53 -6.63
CA SER A 87 -1.37 -5.53 -5.85
C SER A 87 -2.05 -4.16 -5.86
N HIS A 88 -1.30 -3.05 -5.72
CA HIS A 88 -1.86 -1.71 -5.72
C HIS A 88 -2.19 -1.18 -7.12
N THR A 89 -1.51 -1.65 -8.17
CA THR A 89 -1.96 -1.41 -9.55
C THR A 89 -3.31 -2.09 -9.80
N ALA A 90 -3.47 -3.34 -9.36
CA ALA A 90 -4.75 -4.03 -9.46
C ALA A 90 -5.85 -3.35 -8.63
N GLY A 91 -5.53 -2.95 -7.40
CA GLY A 91 -6.44 -2.22 -6.52
C GLY A 91 -6.88 -0.87 -7.09
N ALA A 92 -5.95 -0.10 -7.66
CA ALA A 92 -6.24 1.18 -8.31
C ALA A 92 -7.14 0.98 -9.55
N ARG A 93 -6.86 -0.03 -10.38
CA ARG A 93 -7.71 -0.36 -11.54
C ARG A 93 -9.12 -0.76 -11.13
N ALA A 94 -9.25 -1.55 -10.08
CA ALA A 94 -10.56 -1.92 -9.53
C ALA A 94 -11.36 -0.69 -9.03
N LYS A 95 -10.68 0.39 -8.65
CA LYS A 95 -11.26 1.67 -8.23
C LYS A 95 -11.37 2.69 -9.38
N GLY A 96 -11.15 2.26 -10.61
CA GLY A 96 -11.38 3.07 -11.81
C GLY A 96 -10.16 3.79 -12.37
N MET A 97 -8.93 3.46 -11.95
CA MET A 97 -7.72 4.01 -12.57
C MET A 97 -7.67 3.68 -14.07
N THR A 98 -7.67 4.71 -14.89
CA THR A 98 -7.51 4.59 -16.33
C THR A 98 -6.04 4.32 -16.72
N GLN A 99 -5.82 3.86 -17.95
CA GLN A 99 -4.47 3.72 -18.48
C GLN A 99 -3.72 5.05 -18.53
N ALA A 100 -4.43 6.14 -18.85
CA ALA A 100 -3.84 7.48 -18.86
C ALA A 100 -3.41 7.93 -17.47
N GLN A 101 -4.25 7.73 -16.45
CA GLN A 101 -3.91 8.02 -15.05
C GLN A 101 -2.72 7.18 -14.58
N HIS A 102 -2.67 5.89 -14.94
CA HIS A 102 -1.52 5.04 -14.61
C HIS A 102 -0.23 5.57 -15.21
N ALA A 103 -0.26 5.98 -16.49
CA ALA A 103 0.89 6.60 -17.15
C ALA A 103 1.34 7.90 -16.45
N GLU A 104 0.40 8.73 -16.00
CA GLU A 104 0.73 9.95 -15.23
C GLU A 104 1.38 9.61 -13.89
N VAL A 105 0.89 8.61 -13.15
CA VAL A 105 1.54 8.17 -11.92
C VAL A 105 2.99 7.76 -12.17
N LEU A 106 3.24 6.97 -13.22
CA LEU A 106 4.61 6.53 -13.55
C LEU A 106 5.50 7.72 -13.93
N ASN A 107 4.99 8.67 -14.70
CA ASN A 107 5.73 9.89 -15.07
C ASN A 107 6.07 10.75 -13.84
N ILE A 108 5.13 10.92 -12.91
CA ILE A 108 5.35 11.66 -11.66
C ILE A 108 6.41 10.97 -10.82
N VAL A 109 6.31 9.66 -10.63
CA VAL A 109 7.29 8.89 -9.84
C VAL A 109 8.70 9.00 -10.44
N ALA A 110 8.82 8.85 -11.76
CA ALA A 110 10.10 8.96 -12.46
C ALA A 110 10.70 10.35 -12.34
N LEU A 111 9.88 11.39 -12.54
CA LEU A 111 10.31 12.78 -12.41
C LEU A 111 10.70 13.13 -10.97
N ALA A 112 9.88 12.77 -10.00
CA ALA A 112 10.17 13.01 -8.59
C ALA A 112 11.47 12.33 -8.16
N SER A 113 11.69 11.08 -8.56
CA SER A 113 12.93 10.35 -8.28
C SER A 113 14.15 11.08 -8.87
N LYS A 114 14.04 11.61 -10.12
CA LYS A 114 15.10 12.40 -10.76
C LYS A 114 15.39 13.68 -9.97
N THR A 115 14.37 14.47 -9.66
CA THR A 115 14.56 15.76 -8.98
C THR A 115 15.03 15.58 -7.54
N ASN A 116 14.56 14.55 -6.84
CA ASN A 116 15.02 14.22 -5.50
C ASN A 116 16.52 13.86 -5.49
N VAL A 117 16.97 13.07 -6.46
CA VAL A 117 18.40 12.75 -6.62
C VAL A 117 19.23 14.02 -6.88
N LEU A 118 18.76 14.91 -7.74
CA LEU A 118 19.44 16.17 -8.04
C LEU A 118 19.50 17.09 -6.82
N ALA A 119 18.38 17.26 -6.12
CA ALA A 119 18.32 18.07 -4.90
C ALA A 119 19.28 17.54 -3.82
N THR A 120 19.33 16.23 -3.64
CA THR A 120 20.24 15.56 -2.70
C THR A 120 21.71 15.73 -3.15
N ALA A 121 22.02 15.50 -4.41
CA ALA A 121 23.38 15.61 -4.93
C ALA A 121 23.93 17.04 -4.82
N LEU A 122 23.08 18.04 -5.02
CA LEU A 122 23.44 19.45 -4.91
C LEU A 122 23.36 19.99 -3.49
N GLN A 123 22.89 19.20 -2.51
CA GLN A 123 22.73 19.63 -1.11
C GLN A 123 21.93 20.95 -1.00
N LEU A 124 20.83 21.08 -1.75
CA LEU A 124 20.06 22.32 -1.82
C LEU A 124 19.53 22.72 -0.42
N PRO A 125 19.69 23.99 -0.02
CA PRO A 125 19.00 24.51 1.15
C PRO A 125 17.50 24.62 0.87
N THR A 126 16.68 24.50 1.90
CA THR A 126 15.23 24.74 1.77
C THR A 126 14.96 26.23 1.60
N ASP A 127 14.10 26.58 0.64
CA ASP A 127 13.67 27.96 0.42
C ASP A 127 12.84 28.45 1.61
N ALA A 128 13.04 29.69 2.03
CA ALA A 128 12.36 30.27 3.19
C ALA A 128 10.84 30.29 3.01
N GLU A 129 10.36 30.44 1.80
CA GLU A 129 8.94 30.47 1.41
C GLU A 129 8.23 29.13 1.67
N PHE A 130 8.97 28.01 1.78
CA PHE A 130 8.40 26.70 2.07
C PHE A 130 8.29 26.40 3.57
N LEU A 131 8.91 27.23 4.39
CA LEU A 131 8.86 27.06 5.85
C LEU A 131 7.57 27.66 6.40
N LEU A 132 6.96 26.93 7.35
CA LEU A 132 5.82 27.49 8.08
C LEU A 132 6.34 28.56 9.03
N ASP A 133 5.69 29.72 9.04
CA ASP A 133 5.96 30.74 10.06
C ASP A 133 5.67 30.14 11.44
N GLU A 134 6.64 30.20 12.34
CA GLU A 134 6.39 29.93 13.76
C GLU A 134 5.48 31.04 14.28
N LYS A 135 4.19 30.70 14.48
CA LYS A 135 3.21 31.61 15.10
C LYS A 135 3.19 31.43 16.60
#